data_e2c998af615848388eace23b2e0d77c3
#
_entry.id   e2c998af615848388eace23b2e0d77c3
#
_cell.length_a   1.000
_cell.length_b   1.000
_cell.length_c   1.000
_cell.angle_alpha   90.00
_cell.angle_beta   90.00
_cell.angle_gamma   90.00
#
_symmetry.space_group_name_H-M   'P 1'
#
loop_
_entity.id
_entity.type
_entity.pdbx_description
1 polymer ?
#
loop_
_entity_poly.entity_id
_entity_poly.type
_entity_poly.pdbx_seq_one_letter_code
_entity_poly.pdbx_strand_id
1 'polypeptide(L)'
;MAAAYTHVHSVDVERRERKGGGPASQDFAGAIGSTHMTCRIWVFHPGDQMAYHRHQEQEEIYHLISGGPQEMLIEGEVVVVEDQDWLCLPRDTTRRIQNSSDRDATWLVMGAPPGTGITDGIRIDPETGQEIPRS
;
A
#
# COMPACT_ATOMS: atom_id res chain seq x y z
N MET A 1 18.20 18.41 26.49
CA MET A 1 17.26 18.84 25.45
C MET A 1 16.69 17.62 24.75
N ALA A 2 15.39 17.57 24.56
CA ALA A 2 14.77 16.46 23.85
C ALA A 2 15.24 16.40 22.40
N ALA A 3 15.39 15.21 21.84
CA ALA A 3 15.71 15.03 20.44
C ALA A 3 14.61 15.63 19.56
N ALA A 4 15.01 16.33 18.50
CA ALA A 4 14.08 16.92 17.56
C ALA A 4 13.60 15.93 16.49
N TYR A 5 14.01 14.66 16.56
CA TYR A 5 13.69 13.64 15.56
C TYR A 5 13.62 12.26 16.19
N THR A 6 13.02 11.35 15.46
CA THR A 6 13.00 9.91 15.78
C THR A 6 13.79 9.15 14.74
N HIS A 7 14.57 8.17 15.18
CA HIS A 7 15.47 7.41 14.33
C HIS A 7 15.31 5.92 14.60
N VAL A 8 14.99 5.14 13.55
CA VAL A 8 14.86 3.68 13.67
C VAL A 8 15.58 3.01 12.50
N HIS A 9 15.98 1.77 12.71
CA HIS A 9 16.46 0.92 11.62
C HIS A 9 15.31 0.00 11.18
N SER A 10 15.25 -0.34 9.90
CA SER A 10 14.16 -1.17 9.36
C SER A 10 13.99 -2.50 10.10
N VAL A 11 15.09 -3.10 10.56
CA VAL A 11 15.05 -4.39 11.26
C VAL A 11 14.30 -4.31 12.59
N ASP A 12 14.22 -3.11 13.19
CA ASP A 12 13.56 -2.89 14.48
C ASP A 12 12.08 -2.55 14.34
N VAL A 13 11.58 -2.41 13.11
CA VAL A 13 10.16 -2.14 12.85
C VAL A 13 9.45 -3.46 12.65
N GLU A 14 8.42 -3.71 13.46
CA GLU A 14 7.66 -4.96 13.43
C GLU A 14 7.11 -5.24 12.04
N ARG A 15 7.41 -6.43 11.53
CA ARG A 15 6.82 -6.93 10.30
C ARG A 15 5.53 -7.66 10.64
N ARG A 16 4.43 -7.20 10.08
CA ARG A 16 3.13 -7.82 10.26
C ARG A 16 2.85 -8.77 9.11
N GLU A 17 2.58 -10.02 9.47
CA GLU A 17 2.18 -11.03 8.50
C GLU A 17 0.72 -11.43 8.77
N ARG A 18 -0.04 -11.68 7.70
CA ARG A 18 -1.44 -12.03 7.83
C ARG A 18 -1.59 -13.53 8.06
N LYS A 19 -2.43 -13.90 9.02
CA LYS A 19 -2.83 -15.29 9.19
C LYS A 19 -3.56 -15.77 7.93
N GLY A 20 -3.17 -16.94 7.43
CA GLY A 20 -3.80 -17.51 6.24
C GLY A 20 -3.22 -16.99 4.93
N GLY A 21 -2.15 -16.23 4.97
CA GLY A 21 -1.48 -15.71 3.78
C GLY A 21 -1.85 -14.27 3.47
N GLY A 22 -1.22 -13.73 2.46
CA GLY A 22 -1.36 -12.34 2.04
C GLY A 22 -0.07 -11.56 2.24
N PRO A 23 -0.04 -10.29 1.82
CA PRO A 23 1.17 -9.50 1.89
C PRO A 23 1.57 -9.17 3.32
N ALA A 24 2.87 -9.10 3.55
CA ALA A 24 3.46 -8.64 4.81
C ALA A 24 3.72 -7.15 4.75
N SER A 25 3.66 -6.45 5.88
CA SER A 25 3.92 -5.01 5.92
C SER A 25 4.68 -4.57 7.15
N GLN A 26 5.37 -3.42 6.99
CA GLN A 26 5.99 -2.70 8.08
C GLN A 26 5.46 -1.28 8.06
N ASP A 27 4.96 -0.82 9.20
CA ASP A 27 4.42 0.54 9.34
C ASP A 27 5.51 1.48 9.86
N PHE A 28 6.19 2.15 8.94
CA PHE A 28 7.28 3.07 9.30
C PHE A 28 6.78 4.39 9.87
N ALA A 29 5.69 4.92 9.35
CA ALA A 29 5.12 6.15 9.90
C ALA A 29 4.71 5.97 11.36
N GLY A 30 4.03 4.86 11.68
CA GLY A 30 3.66 4.55 13.05
C GLY A 30 4.86 4.35 13.95
N ALA A 31 5.89 3.64 13.48
CA ALA A 31 7.07 3.33 14.26
C ALA A 31 7.87 4.58 14.65
N ILE A 32 7.92 5.59 13.79
CA ILE A 32 8.68 6.83 14.05
C ILE A 32 7.82 8.00 14.50
N GLY A 33 6.51 7.78 14.67
CA GLY A 33 5.63 8.82 15.21
C GLY A 33 5.23 9.91 14.23
N SER A 34 5.23 9.62 12.93
CA SER A 34 4.74 10.56 11.93
C SER A 34 3.23 10.76 12.09
N THR A 35 2.77 12.01 12.04
CA THR A 35 1.36 12.34 12.28
C THR A 35 0.67 12.91 11.04
N HIS A 36 1.39 13.19 9.96
CA HIS A 36 0.85 13.86 8.78
C HIS A 36 0.85 12.99 7.53
N MET A 37 1.36 11.78 7.62
CA MET A 37 1.41 10.86 6.49
C MET A 37 1.40 9.40 6.94
N THR A 38 1.09 8.50 6.03
CA THR A 38 1.32 7.07 6.20
C THR A 38 2.55 6.68 5.39
N CYS A 39 3.25 5.64 5.83
CA CYS A 39 4.40 5.13 5.11
C CYS A 39 4.58 3.66 5.49
N ARG A 40 4.47 2.77 4.50
CA ARG A 40 4.61 1.34 4.69
C ARG A 40 5.51 0.75 3.64
N ILE A 41 6.27 -0.27 4.04
CA ILE A 41 6.91 -1.19 3.10
C ILE A 41 6.08 -2.47 3.10
N TRP A 42 5.70 -2.91 1.91
CA TRP A 42 4.93 -4.14 1.71
C TRP A 42 5.76 -5.16 0.95
N VAL A 43 5.63 -6.42 1.33
CA VAL A 43 6.15 -7.54 0.54
C VAL A 43 4.96 -8.37 0.09
N PHE A 44 4.79 -8.46 -1.23
CA PHE A 44 3.74 -9.27 -1.86
C PHE A 44 4.40 -10.54 -2.41
N HIS A 45 3.97 -11.68 -1.90
CA HIS A 45 4.40 -12.99 -2.39
C HIS A 45 3.62 -13.35 -3.67
N PRO A 46 4.08 -14.35 -4.45
CA PRO A 46 3.32 -14.79 -5.62
C PRO A 46 1.87 -15.10 -5.27
N GLY A 47 0.94 -14.50 -6.03
CA GLY A 47 -0.50 -14.64 -5.81
C GLY A 47 -1.11 -13.66 -4.84
N ASP A 48 -0.32 -12.91 -4.09
CA ASP A 48 -0.85 -11.93 -3.16
C ASP A 48 -1.45 -10.73 -3.91
N GLN A 49 -2.48 -10.16 -3.32
CA GLN A 49 -3.07 -8.92 -3.80
C GLN A 49 -3.66 -8.14 -2.63
N MET A 50 -3.70 -6.82 -2.76
CA MET A 50 -4.41 -5.99 -1.80
C MET A 50 -5.87 -5.85 -2.22
N ALA A 51 -6.72 -5.38 -1.29
CA ALA A 51 -8.10 -5.09 -1.63
C ALA A 51 -8.16 -4.02 -2.73
N TYR A 52 -9.06 -4.23 -3.69
CA TYR A 52 -9.36 -3.20 -4.70
C TYR A 52 -10.12 -2.09 -3.99
N HIS A 53 -9.57 -0.87 -3.96
CA HIS A 53 -10.09 0.19 -3.11
C HIS A 53 -9.74 1.57 -3.64
N ARG A 54 -10.45 2.57 -3.14
CA ARG A 54 -10.11 3.98 -3.31
C ARG A 54 -10.09 4.68 -1.96
N HIS A 55 -9.44 5.81 -1.89
CA HIS A 55 -9.45 6.67 -0.71
C HIS A 55 -10.27 7.92 -0.97
N GLN A 56 -10.99 8.38 0.03
CA GLN A 56 -11.82 9.60 -0.09
C GLN A 56 -10.99 10.87 0.06
N GLU A 57 -9.96 10.84 0.88
CA GLU A 57 -9.14 12.02 1.21
C GLU A 57 -7.66 11.84 0.87
N GLN A 58 -7.15 10.63 1.07
CA GLN A 58 -5.72 10.37 0.95
C GLN A 58 -5.28 10.20 -0.50
N GLU A 59 -4.21 10.93 -0.89
CA GLU A 59 -3.47 10.56 -2.09
C GLU A 59 -2.30 9.69 -1.68
N GLU A 60 -1.89 8.78 -2.53
CA GLU A 60 -0.80 7.86 -2.25
C GLU A 60 0.24 7.85 -3.35
N ILE A 61 1.49 7.66 -2.94
CA ILE A 61 2.61 7.39 -3.83
C ILE A 61 2.99 5.93 -3.67
N TYR A 62 3.09 5.24 -4.78
CA TYR A 62 3.53 3.84 -4.85
C TYR A 62 4.87 3.78 -5.55
N HIS A 63 5.79 3.03 -4.99
CA HIS A 63 7.13 2.84 -5.57
C HIS A 63 7.50 1.37 -5.51
N LEU A 64 7.79 0.77 -6.67
CA LEU A 64 8.26 -0.61 -6.72
C LEU A 64 9.77 -0.63 -6.48
N ILE A 65 10.17 -1.14 -5.33
CA ILE A 65 11.59 -1.20 -4.95
C ILE A 65 12.29 -2.34 -5.68
N SER A 66 11.67 -3.53 -5.69
CA SER A 66 12.27 -4.72 -6.31
C SER A 66 11.22 -5.78 -6.62
N GLY A 67 11.57 -6.73 -7.46
CA GLY A 67 10.72 -7.86 -7.85
C GLY A 67 9.89 -7.61 -9.10
N GLY A 68 10.18 -6.56 -9.85
CA GLY A 68 9.46 -6.25 -11.08
C GLY A 68 9.86 -7.11 -12.29
N PRO A 69 9.06 -7.04 -13.36
CA PRO A 69 7.84 -6.22 -13.47
C PRO A 69 6.71 -6.78 -12.60
N GLN A 70 5.87 -5.88 -12.15
CA GLN A 70 4.68 -6.19 -11.36
C GLN A 70 3.46 -5.52 -11.98
N GLU A 71 2.29 -5.76 -11.42
CA GLU A 71 1.05 -5.20 -11.91
C GLU A 71 0.31 -4.43 -10.83
N MET A 72 -0.34 -3.34 -11.26
CA MET A 72 -1.41 -2.71 -10.50
C MET A 72 -2.68 -2.73 -11.35
N LEU A 73 -3.81 -2.97 -10.71
CA LEU A 73 -5.11 -2.74 -11.34
C LEU A 73 -5.54 -1.33 -10.93
N ILE A 74 -5.68 -0.43 -11.91
CA ILE A 74 -6.03 0.98 -11.68
C ILE A 74 -7.19 1.34 -12.58
N GLU A 75 -8.33 1.71 -11.97
CA GLU A 75 -9.54 2.08 -12.72
C GLU A 75 -9.90 1.04 -13.80
N GLY A 76 -9.82 -0.24 -13.44
CA GLY A 76 -10.17 -1.35 -14.32
C GLY A 76 -9.10 -1.73 -15.34
N GLU A 77 -7.95 -1.05 -15.37
CA GLU A 77 -6.87 -1.33 -16.31
C GLU A 77 -5.66 -1.93 -15.60
N VAL A 78 -5.04 -2.93 -16.23
CA VAL A 78 -3.79 -3.50 -15.73
C VAL A 78 -2.64 -2.61 -16.18
N VAL A 79 -1.91 -2.09 -15.21
CA VAL A 79 -0.74 -1.24 -15.42
C VAL A 79 0.50 -2.03 -15.02
N VAL A 80 1.45 -2.16 -15.94
CA VAL A 80 2.74 -2.82 -15.66
C VAL A 80 3.68 -1.82 -15.04
N VAL A 81 4.28 -2.21 -13.92
CA VAL A 81 5.19 -1.37 -13.14
C VAL A 81 6.54 -2.04 -13.08
N GLU A 82 7.56 -1.33 -13.50
CA GLU A 82 8.95 -1.81 -13.49
C GLU A 82 9.65 -1.45 -12.18
N ASP A 83 10.77 -2.11 -11.90
CA ASP A 83 11.60 -1.75 -10.74
C ASP A 83 11.97 -0.27 -10.80
N GLN A 84 11.84 0.40 -9.67
CA GLN A 84 12.13 1.81 -9.48
C GLN A 84 11.12 2.79 -10.11
N ASP A 85 10.01 2.29 -10.65
CA ASP A 85 8.92 3.15 -11.09
C ASP A 85 8.20 3.77 -9.88
N TRP A 86 7.68 4.97 -10.09
CA TRP A 86 6.88 5.71 -9.11
C TRP A 86 5.53 6.06 -9.72
N LEU A 87 4.46 5.88 -8.93
CA LEU A 87 3.10 6.26 -9.32
C LEU A 87 2.49 7.13 -8.25
N CYS A 88 1.77 8.16 -8.66
CA CYS A 88 0.94 8.94 -7.76
C CYS A 88 -0.52 8.58 -8.03
N LEU A 89 -1.21 8.07 -7.02
CA LEU A 89 -2.63 7.72 -7.09
C LEU A 89 -3.41 8.81 -6.36
N PRO A 90 -4.09 9.71 -7.10
CA PRO A 90 -4.94 10.71 -6.47
C PRO A 90 -6.07 10.08 -5.67
N ARG A 91 -6.64 10.84 -4.75
CA ARG A 91 -7.86 10.39 -4.08
C ARG A 91 -8.94 10.01 -5.10
N ASP A 92 -9.84 9.14 -4.71
CA ASP A 92 -10.93 8.61 -5.54
C ASP A 92 -10.49 7.78 -6.75
N THR A 93 -9.22 7.44 -6.85
CA THR A 93 -8.70 6.52 -7.85
C THR A 93 -8.72 5.10 -7.32
N THR A 94 -9.46 4.22 -7.93
CA THR A 94 -9.58 2.83 -7.49
C THR A 94 -8.40 2.00 -7.96
N ARG A 95 -7.77 1.27 -7.03
CA ARG A 95 -6.53 0.55 -7.33
C ARG A 95 -6.30 -0.65 -6.42
N ARG A 96 -5.43 -1.54 -6.87
CA ARG A 96 -4.78 -2.55 -6.04
C ARG A 96 -3.44 -2.96 -6.65
N ILE A 97 -2.52 -3.36 -5.78
CA ILE A 97 -1.35 -4.12 -6.18
C ILE A 97 -1.78 -5.58 -6.31
N GLN A 98 -1.29 -6.25 -7.34
CA GLN A 98 -1.49 -7.68 -7.52
C GLN A 98 -0.20 -8.31 -8.02
N ASN A 99 0.23 -9.39 -7.39
CA ASN A 99 1.44 -10.10 -7.77
C ASN A 99 1.08 -11.40 -8.50
N SER A 100 1.05 -11.34 -9.82
CA SER A 100 0.83 -12.51 -10.67
C SER A 100 2.13 -13.16 -11.15
N SER A 101 3.26 -12.71 -10.62
CA SER A 101 4.59 -13.25 -10.94
C SER A 101 4.94 -14.44 -10.03
N ASP A 102 6.09 -15.03 -10.28
CA ASP A 102 6.64 -16.15 -9.50
C ASP A 102 7.65 -15.70 -8.43
N ARG A 103 7.75 -14.41 -8.14
CA ARG A 103 8.73 -13.83 -7.23
C ARG A 103 8.09 -12.84 -6.28
N ASP A 104 8.77 -12.58 -5.16
CA ASP A 104 8.34 -11.57 -4.20
C ASP A 104 8.53 -10.16 -4.79
N ALA A 105 7.62 -9.27 -4.45
CA ALA A 105 7.70 -7.87 -4.82
C ALA A 105 7.70 -7.00 -3.57
N THR A 106 8.60 -6.04 -3.53
CA THR A 106 8.72 -5.10 -2.40
C THR A 106 8.30 -3.71 -2.85
N TRP A 107 7.31 -3.16 -2.17
CA TRP A 107 6.71 -1.87 -2.49
C TRP A 107 6.84 -0.90 -1.33
N LEU A 108 7.13 0.36 -1.66
CA LEU A 108 6.95 1.49 -0.74
C LEU A 108 5.62 2.16 -1.06
N VAL A 109 4.79 2.38 -0.06
CA VAL A 109 3.52 3.09 -0.22
C VAL A 109 3.43 4.19 0.84
N MET A 110 3.30 5.42 0.38
CA MET A 110 3.19 6.60 1.23
C MET A 110 1.88 7.32 0.91
N GLY A 111 1.28 7.94 1.91
CA GLY A 111 0.04 8.65 1.71
C GLY A 111 -0.14 9.82 2.66
N ALA A 112 -0.88 10.83 2.20
CA ALA A 112 -1.25 12.00 2.99
C ALA A 112 -2.54 12.62 2.43
N PRO A 113 -3.36 13.22 3.29
CA PRO A 113 -3.29 13.17 4.75
C PRO A 113 -3.47 11.75 5.28
N PRO A 114 -3.09 11.46 6.54
CA PRO A 114 -3.35 10.15 7.10
C PRO A 114 -4.86 9.92 7.14
N GLY A 115 -5.29 8.71 6.79
CA GLY A 115 -6.71 8.38 6.80
C GLY A 115 -7.32 8.55 8.19
N THR A 116 -8.59 8.88 8.23
CA THR A 116 -9.35 9.00 9.48
C THR A 116 -9.85 7.61 9.92
N GLY A 117 -8.91 6.69 10.13
CA GLY A 117 -9.22 5.33 10.49
C GLY A 117 -9.85 4.55 9.34
N ILE A 118 -10.82 3.72 9.65
CA ILE A 118 -11.44 2.81 8.66
C ILE A 118 -12.35 3.52 7.67
N THR A 119 -12.60 4.81 7.83
CA THR A 119 -13.60 5.52 7.02
C THR A 119 -13.05 6.08 5.71
N ASP A 120 -11.74 6.20 5.56
CA ASP A 120 -11.14 6.77 4.36
C ASP A 120 -11.09 5.79 3.18
N GLY A 121 -10.79 4.53 3.43
CA GLY A 121 -10.72 3.51 2.39
C GLY A 121 -12.10 2.92 2.07
N ILE A 122 -12.42 2.85 0.79
CA ILE A 122 -13.67 2.25 0.29
C ILE A 122 -13.31 1.09 -0.60
N ARG A 123 -13.78 -0.12 -0.24
CA ARG A 123 -13.55 -1.32 -1.03
C ARG A 123 -14.50 -1.37 -2.22
N ILE A 124 -13.98 -1.77 -3.36
CA ILE A 124 -14.71 -1.83 -4.61
C ILE A 124 -14.66 -3.26 -5.15
N ASP A 125 -15.80 -3.74 -5.64
CA ASP A 125 -15.87 -5.02 -6.34
C ASP A 125 -15.22 -4.86 -7.73
N PRO A 126 -14.15 -5.58 -8.04
CA PRO A 126 -13.47 -5.42 -9.33
C PRO A 126 -14.30 -5.86 -10.52
N GLU A 127 -15.34 -6.70 -10.32
CA GLU A 127 -16.19 -7.17 -11.40
C GLU A 127 -17.32 -6.20 -11.73
N THR A 128 -17.88 -5.56 -10.71
CA THR A 128 -19.06 -4.68 -10.87
C THR A 128 -18.73 -3.20 -10.77
N GLY A 129 -17.59 -2.85 -10.17
CA GLY A 129 -17.23 -1.46 -9.90
C GLY A 129 -18.02 -0.83 -8.76
N GLN A 130 -18.81 -1.62 -8.04
CA GLN A 130 -19.64 -1.12 -6.94
C GLN A 130 -18.91 -1.21 -5.61
N GLU A 131 -19.29 -0.32 -4.70
CA GLU A 131 -18.77 -0.35 -3.35
C GLU A 131 -19.19 -1.63 -2.62
N ILE A 132 -18.24 -2.21 -1.88
CA ILE A 132 -18.52 -3.34 -1.00
C ILE A 132 -18.81 -2.76 0.39
N PRO A 133 -20.01 -2.96 0.93
CA PRO A 133 -20.35 -2.43 2.24
C PRO A 133 -19.44 -2.98 3.33
N ARG A 134 -19.16 -2.18 4.34
CA ARG A 134 -18.49 -2.66 5.54
C ARG A 134 -19.44 -3.53 6.35
N SER A 135 -18.92 -4.62 6.84
CA SER A 135 -19.69 -5.52 7.72
C SER A 135 -19.45 -5.19 9.18
#